data_812368f802efe8251dc6eaa50904f315
#
_entry.id   812368f802efe8251dc6eaa50904f315
#
_cell.length_a   1.000
_cell.length_b   1.000
_cell.length_c   1.000
_cell.angle_alpha   90.00
_cell.angle_beta   90.00
_cell.angle_gamma   90.00
#
_symmetry.space_group_name_H-M   'P 1'
#
loop_
_entity.id
_entity.type
_entity.pdbx_description
1 polymer ?
#
loop_
_entity_poly.entity_id
_entity_poly.type
_entity_poly.pdbx_seq_one_letter_code
_entity_poly.pdbx_strand_id
1 'polypeptide(L)'
;MNKKLKVLLSYLAIVLGALMASFSVACILLPNDAIDYGTAGIAILISKMTGYSLSLCVLFVFLPFLIAGIIMLGKYFFAKALIGFAVYTLGLAYFEKIPFELNTEHFLAVAFGGAILGIGLSLILRNGGCIDGSEIFANIVVHQIYNKTGKDYSISYILIGFNLIVYLSLIHI
;
A
#
# COMPACT_ATOMS: atom_id res chain seq x y z
N MET A 1 25.20 -3.83 16.27
CA MET A 1 24.23 -2.75 16.08
C MET A 1 23.17 -2.82 17.17
N ASN A 2 22.96 -1.76 17.92
CA ASN A 2 22.07 -1.70 19.09
C ASN A 2 20.61 -2.07 18.68
N LYS A 3 19.93 -2.92 19.45
CA LYS A 3 18.54 -3.37 19.18
C LYS A 3 17.57 -2.18 19.01
N LYS A 4 17.76 -1.11 19.80
CA LYS A 4 16.99 0.14 19.70
C LYS A 4 17.23 0.87 18.38
N LEU A 5 18.48 0.89 17.87
CA LEU A 5 18.82 1.53 16.59
C LEU A 5 18.17 0.78 15.39
N LYS A 6 18.15 -0.56 15.43
CA LYS A 6 17.46 -1.35 14.39
C LYS A 6 15.96 -1.04 14.33
N VAL A 7 15.32 -0.93 15.49
CA VAL A 7 13.88 -0.61 15.58
C VAL A 7 13.63 0.81 15.03
N LEU A 8 14.43 1.79 15.43
CA LEU A 8 14.30 3.17 14.94
C LEU A 8 14.46 3.25 13.42
N LEU A 9 15.51 2.61 12.87
CA LEU A 9 15.75 2.55 11.42
C LEU A 9 14.58 1.89 10.66
N SER A 10 13.97 0.86 11.26
CA SER A 10 12.80 0.20 10.66
C SER A 10 11.60 1.14 10.56
N TYR A 11 11.31 1.94 11.60
CA TYR A 11 10.23 2.93 11.55
C TYR A 11 10.53 4.08 10.58
N LEU A 12 11.78 4.57 10.55
CA LEU A 12 12.18 5.59 9.59
C LEU A 12 12.03 5.11 8.14
N ALA A 13 12.42 3.86 7.86
CA ALA A 13 12.24 3.28 6.53
C ALA A 13 10.77 3.15 6.13
N ILE A 14 9.88 2.78 7.07
CA ILE A 14 8.44 2.72 6.83
C ILE A 14 7.88 4.12 6.52
N VAL A 15 8.27 5.13 7.28
CA VAL A 15 7.83 6.52 7.06
C VAL A 15 8.30 7.04 5.71
N LEU A 16 9.57 6.87 5.37
CA LEU A 16 10.12 7.28 4.08
C LEU A 16 9.44 6.55 2.92
N GLY A 17 9.26 5.24 3.05
CA GLY A 17 8.56 4.44 2.04
C GLY A 17 7.11 4.88 1.84
N ALA A 18 6.39 5.18 2.93
CA ALA A 18 5.00 5.65 2.87
C ALA A 18 4.89 7.04 2.21
N LEU A 19 5.81 7.95 2.49
CA LEU A 19 5.87 9.26 1.83
C LEU A 19 6.19 9.13 0.33
N MET A 20 7.13 8.26 -0.05
CA MET A 20 7.44 7.99 -1.45
C MET A 20 6.24 7.40 -2.19
N ALA A 21 5.55 6.44 -1.56
CA ALA A 21 4.37 5.80 -2.13
C ALA A 21 3.22 6.81 -2.31
N SER A 22 2.91 7.61 -1.29
CA SER A 22 1.85 8.62 -1.35
C SER A 22 2.13 9.71 -2.38
N PHE A 23 3.39 10.17 -2.50
CA PHE A 23 3.82 11.10 -3.54
C PHE A 23 3.62 10.51 -4.93
N SER A 24 4.08 9.29 -5.15
CA SER A 24 3.96 8.63 -6.45
C SER A 24 2.49 8.48 -6.86
N VAL A 25 1.63 8.02 -5.95
CA VAL A 25 0.21 7.81 -6.27
C VAL A 25 -0.49 9.13 -6.52
N ALA A 26 -0.37 10.11 -5.63
CA ALA A 26 -1.11 11.36 -5.73
C ALA A 26 -0.62 12.29 -6.85
N CYS A 27 0.71 12.38 -7.06
CA CYS A 27 1.29 13.36 -7.97
C CYS A 27 1.61 12.79 -9.36
N ILE A 28 1.78 11.47 -9.50
CA ILE A 28 2.22 10.88 -10.76
C ILE A 28 1.16 9.92 -11.32
N LEU A 29 0.74 8.92 -10.55
CA LEU A 29 -0.13 7.87 -11.06
C LEU A 29 -1.57 8.34 -11.24
N LEU A 30 -2.14 8.98 -10.23
CA LEU A 30 -3.53 9.44 -10.25
C LEU A 30 -3.83 10.48 -11.34
N PRO A 31 -2.99 11.53 -11.57
CA PRO A 31 -3.19 12.49 -12.64
C PRO A 31 -3.07 11.88 -14.05
N ASN A 32 -2.34 10.78 -14.18
CA ASN A 32 -2.16 10.04 -15.43
C ASN A 32 -3.13 8.85 -15.59
N ASP A 33 -4.25 8.84 -14.87
CA ASP A 33 -5.26 7.77 -14.93
C ASP A 33 -4.72 6.35 -14.71
N ALA A 34 -3.55 6.22 -14.12
CA ALA A 34 -3.00 4.94 -13.75
C ALA A 34 -3.75 4.39 -12.53
N ILE A 35 -4.23 3.17 -12.66
CA ILE A 35 -4.91 2.47 -11.57
C ILE A 35 -3.83 1.80 -10.72
N ASP A 36 -3.82 2.09 -9.42
CA ASP A 36 -2.98 1.40 -8.46
C ASP A 36 -3.51 -0.03 -8.25
N TYR A 37 -2.66 -0.89 -7.69
CA TYR A 37 -3.03 -2.29 -7.45
C TYR A 37 -3.69 -2.48 -6.08
N GLY A 38 -4.30 -3.65 -5.88
CA GLY A 38 -4.83 -4.07 -4.60
C GLY A 38 -6.08 -3.31 -4.16
N THR A 39 -6.19 -3.09 -2.86
CA THR A 39 -7.32 -2.36 -2.27
C THR A 39 -7.23 -0.85 -2.52
N ALA A 40 -6.04 -0.31 -2.78
CA ALA A 40 -5.86 1.08 -3.19
C ALA A 40 -6.52 1.34 -4.55
N GLY A 41 -6.42 0.42 -5.52
CA GLY A 41 -7.13 0.51 -6.79
C GLY A 41 -8.65 0.59 -6.62
N ILE A 42 -9.22 -0.21 -5.71
CA ILE A 42 -10.65 -0.13 -5.35
C ILE A 42 -10.99 1.25 -4.76
N ALA A 43 -10.14 1.78 -3.89
CA ALA A 43 -10.35 3.09 -3.29
C ALA A 43 -10.29 4.23 -4.33
N ILE A 44 -9.39 4.16 -5.31
CA ILE A 44 -9.32 5.09 -6.45
C ILE A 44 -10.62 5.05 -7.25
N LEU A 45 -11.13 3.86 -7.54
CA LEU A 45 -12.39 3.70 -8.26
C LEU A 45 -13.56 4.34 -7.50
N ILE A 46 -13.68 4.06 -6.20
CA ILE A 46 -14.70 4.65 -5.34
C ILE A 46 -14.55 6.18 -5.32
N SER A 47 -13.35 6.70 -5.18
CA SER A 47 -13.08 8.15 -5.20
C SER A 47 -13.54 8.79 -6.51
N LYS A 48 -13.22 8.20 -7.66
CA LYS A 48 -13.65 8.68 -8.98
C LYS A 48 -15.17 8.63 -9.17
N MET A 49 -15.86 7.60 -8.64
CA MET A 49 -17.31 7.45 -8.76
C MET A 49 -18.09 8.37 -7.81
N THR A 50 -17.57 8.59 -6.61
CA THR A 50 -18.30 9.32 -5.56
C THR A 50 -17.88 10.78 -5.41
N GLY A 51 -16.71 11.16 -5.93
CA GLY A 51 -16.13 12.51 -5.76
C GLY A 51 -15.54 12.77 -4.37
N TYR A 52 -15.49 11.75 -3.48
CA TYR A 52 -14.80 11.88 -2.20
C TYR A 52 -13.28 11.89 -2.39
N SER A 53 -12.55 12.51 -1.45
CA SER A 53 -11.08 12.51 -1.49
C SER A 53 -10.53 11.08 -1.44
N LEU A 54 -9.46 10.82 -2.20
CA LEU A 54 -8.83 9.51 -2.26
C LEU A 54 -8.40 9.02 -0.87
N SER A 55 -7.86 9.92 -0.05
CA SER A 55 -7.44 9.62 1.32
C SER A 55 -8.55 9.07 2.19
N LEU A 56 -9.79 9.58 2.06
CA LEU A 56 -10.95 9.05 2.78
C LEU A 56 -11.36 7.67 2.26
N CYS A 57 -11.39 7.48 0.94
CA CYS A 57 -11.73 6.19 0.33
C CYS A 57 -10.72 5.09 0.74
N VAL A 58 -9.42 5.41 0.72
CA VAL A 58 -8.36 4.51 1.17
C VAL A 58 -8.56 4.13 2.65
N LEU A 59 -8.89 5.10 3.51
CA LEU A 59 -9.14 4.85 4.92
C LEU A 59 -10.28 3.83 5.12
N PHE A 60 -11.42 4.03 4.46
CA PHE A 60 -12.58 3.15 4.60
C PHE A 60 -12.32 1.74 4.07
N VAL A 61 -11.65 1.62 2.92
CA VAL A 61 -11.35 0.33 2.31
C VAL A 61 -10.30 -0.44 3.11
N PHE A 62 -9.34 0.25 3.73
CA PHE A 62 -8.26 -0.37 4.51
C PHE A 62 -8.73 -0.85 5.90
N LEU A 63 -9.70 -0.18 6.50
CA LEU A 63 -10.11 -0.37 7.89
C LEU A 63 -10.48 -1.83 8.23
N PRO A 64 -11.26 -2.57 7.43
CA PRO A 64 -11.57 -3.97 7.71
C PRO A 64 -10.34 -4.87 7.68
N PHE A 65 -9.38 -4.62 6.78
CA PHE A 65 -8.13 -5.38 6.72
C PHE A 65 -7.24 -5.10 7.94
N LEU A 66 -7.22 -3.85 8.40
CA LEU A 66 -6.47 -3.46 9.60
C LEU A 66 -7.01 -4.19 10.85
N ILE A 67 -8.33 -4.27 10.99
CA ILE A 67 -8.97 -5.01 12.10
C ILE A 67 -8.63 -6.51 12.03
N ALA A 68 -8.70 -7.11 10.84
CA ALA A 68 -8.28 -8.50 10.66
C ALA A 68 -6.80 -8.71 10.98
N GLY A 69 -5.93 -7.77 10.58
CA GLY A 69 -4.50 -7.81 10.87
C GLY A 69 -4.16 -7.77 12.35
N ILE A 70 -4.87 -6.96 13.16
CA ILE A 70 -4.71 -6.96 14.63
C ILE A 70 -4.96 -8.33 15.23
N ILE A 71 -6.06 -8.94 14.82
CA ILE A 71 -6.53 -10.21 15.41
C ILE A 71 -5.57 -11.36 15.06
N MET A 72 -5.05 -11.36 13.83
CA MET A 72 -4.34 -12.51 13.28
C MET A 72 -2.81 -12.41 13.30
N LEU A 73 -2.24 -11.21 13.17
CA LEU A 73 -0.79 -10.98 13.06
C LEU A 73 -0.16 -10.38 14.33
N GLY A 74 -1.00 -9.91 15.27
CA GLY A 74 -0.56 -9.43 16.56
C GLY A 74 -0.11 -7.97 16.61
N LYS A 75 0.17 -7.50 17.85
CA LYS A 75 0.35 -6.08 18.18
C LYS A 75 1.56 -5.40 17.52
N TYR A 76 2.66 -6.13 17.33
CA TYR A 76 3.89 -5.55 16.73
C TYR A 76 3.73 -5.26 15.25
N PHE A 77 3.07 -6.15 14.51
CA PHE A 77 2.72 -5.94 13.12
C PHE A 77 1.76 -4.75 13.00
N PHE A 78 0.73 -4.74 13.81
CA PHE A 78 -0.27 -3.69 13.83
C PHE A 78 0.33 -2.29 14.03
N ALA A 79 1.25 -2.11 15.00
CA ALA A 79 1.87 -0.81 15.25
C ALA A 79 2.62 -0.28 14.02
N LYS A 80 3.35 -1.15 13.31
CA LYS A 80 4.07 -0.79 12.08
C LYS A 80 3.13 -0.52 10.92
N ALA A 81 2.11 -1.35 10.74
CA ALA A 81 1.07 -1.19 9.75
C ALA A 81 0.30 0.13 9.95
N LEU A 82 -0.08 0.42 11.18
CA LEU A 82 -0.80 1.65 11.52
C LEU A 82 0.03 2.90 11.20
N ILE A 83 1.34 2.91 11.56
CA ILE A 83 2.22 4.04 11.25
C ILE A 83 2.39 4.19 9.74
N GLY A 84 2.69 3.11 9.01
CA GLY A 84 2.83 3.14 7.57
C GLY A 84 1.57 3.67 6.89
N PHE A 85 0.42 3.13 7.27
CA PHE A 85 -0.87 3.54 6.74
C PHE A 85 -1.23 4.99 7.09
N ALA A 86 -1.03 5.42 8.34
CA ALA A 86 -1.30 6.79 8.75
C ALA A 86 -0.44 7.80 7.96
N VAL A 87 0.86 7.53 7.82
CA VAL A 87 1.76 8.39 7.03
C VAL A 87 1.36 8.40 5.56
N TYR A 88 1.00 7.24 5.00
CA TYR A 88 0.55 7.14 3.61
C TYR A 88 -0.74 7.95 3.37
N THR A 89 -1.75 7.77 4.22
CA THR A 89 -3.04 8.47 4.08
C THR A 89 -2.91 9.98 4.27
N LEU A 90 -2.11 10.41 5.27
CA LEU A 90 -1.81 11.84 5.47
C LEU A 90 -1.00 12.41 4.31
N GLY A 91 -0.06 11.64 3.79
CA GLY A 91 0.71 11.99 2.60
C GLY A 91 -0.19 12.17 1.37
N LEU A 92 -1.13 11.25 1.13
CA LEU A 92 -2.13 11.38 0.06
C LEU A 92 -2.93 12.68 0.24
N ALA A 93 -3.50 12.91 1.43
CA ALA A 93 -4.30 14.11 1.72
C ALA A 93 -3.53 15.43 1.54
N TYR A 94 -2.20 15.39 1.74
CA TYR A 94 -1.32 16.53 1.52
C TYR A 94 -1.01 16.72 0.04
N PHE A 95 -0.57 15.65 -0.64
CA PHE A 95 -0.13 15.70 -2.04
C PHE A 95 -1.29 15.89 -3.03
N GLU A 96 -2.50 15.40 -2.73
CA GLU A 96 -3.71 15.68 -3.54
C GLU A 96 -4.01 17.18 -3.68
N LYS A 97 -3.55 18.02 -2.74
CA LYS A 97 -3.77 19.48 -2.75
C LYS A 97 -2.70 20.23 -3.53
N ILE A 98 -1.61 19.59 -3.88
CA ILE A 98 -0.52 20.24 -4.61
C ILE A 98 -0.83 20.09 -6.09
N PRO A 99 -0.96 21.18 -6.86
CA PRO A 99 -1.14 21.12 -8.31
C PRO A 99 0.20 20.75 -8.97
N PHE A 100 0.59 19.49 -8.85
CA PHE A 100 1.79 18.95 -9.47
C PHE A 100 1.36 18.02 -10.59
N GLU A 101 1.51 18.47 -11.83
CA GLU A 101 1.26 17.67 -13.02
C GLU A 101 2.58 17.41 -13.72
N LEU A 102 2.96 16.15 -13.81
CA LEU A 102 4.08 15.74 -14.64
C LEU A 102 3.59 15.69 -16.10
N ASN A 103 3.80 16.77 -16.84
CA ASN A 103 3.51 16.83 -18.29
C ASN A 103 4.52 15.98 -19.08
N THR A 104 4.43 14.67 -18.95
CA THR A 104 5.21 13.66 -19.66
C THR A 104 4.29 12.73 -20.42
N GLU A 105 4.85 11.97 -21.38
CA GLU A 105 4.10 10.90 -22.03
C GLU A 105 3.54 9.92 -20.97
N HIS A 106 2.29 9.53 -21.11
CA HIS A 106 1.56 8.66 -20.18
C HIS A 106 2.35 7.41 -19.77
N PHE A 107 2.98 6.73 -20.71
CA PHE A 107 3.81 5.56 -20.45
C PHE A 107 5.00 5.88 -19.51
N LEU A 108 5.65 7.01 -19.75
CA LEU A 108 6.82 7.43 -18.96
C LEU A 108 6.41 7.81 -17.53
N ALA A 109 5.29 8.52 -17.37
CA ALA A 109 4.73 8.86 -16.06
C ALA A 109 4.38 7.59 -15.25
N VAL A 110 3.72 6.62 -15.87
CA VAL A 110 3.36 5.35 -15.23
C VAL A 110 4.61 4.54 -14.86
N ALA A 111 5.63 4.50 -15.73
CA ALA A 111 6.87 3.78 -15.46
C ALA A 111 7.65 4.39 -14.29
N PHE A 112 7.82 5.71 -14.25
CA PHE A 112 8.50 6.40 -13.15
C PHE A 112 7.68 6.35 -11.85
N GLY A 113 6.37 6.58 -11.93
CA GLY A 113 5.48 6.46 -10.78
C GLY A 113 5.53 5.05 -10.20
N GLY A 114 5.39 4.02 -11.03
CA GLY A 114 5.49 2.63 -10.62
C GLY A 114 6.84 2.28 -9.97
N ALA A 115 7.95 2.80 -10.50
CA ALA A 115 9.27 2.60 -9.93
C ALA A 115 9.40 3.24 -8.53
N ILE A 116 8.95 4.49 -8.36
CA ILE A 116 8.98 5.18 -7.06
C ILE A 116 8.08 4.46 -6.05
N LEU A 117 6.87 4.08 -6.47
CA LEU A 117 5.94 3.30 -5.65
C LEU A 117 6.55 1.98 -5.23
N GLY A 118 7.15 1.23 -6.17
CA GLY A 118 7.80 -0.05 -5.89
C GLY A 118 8.96 0.04 -4.90
N ILE A 119 9.79 1.09 -4.99
CA ILE A 119 10.86 1.36 -4.00
C ILE A 119 10.24 1.65 -2.63
N GLY A 120 9.22 2.53 -2.57
CA GLY A 120 8.51 2.85 -1.34
C GLY A 120 7.92 1.62 -0.67
N LEU A 121 7.19 0.79 -1.42
CA LEU A 121 6.62 -0.46 -0.94
C LEU A 121 7.67 -1.46 -0.46
N SER A 122 8.78 -1.60 -1.20
CA SER A 122 9.89 -2.46 -0.80
C SER A 122 10.45 -2.06 0.57
N LEU A 123 10.61 -0.76 0.83
CA LEU A 123 11.06 -0.24 2.12
C LEU A 123 10.08 -0.58 3.24
N ILE A 124 8.78 -0.43 2.99
CA ILE A 124 7.73 -0.70 3.98
C ILE A 124 7.66 -2.19 4.31
N LEU A 125 7.51 -3.05 3.28
CA LEU A 125 7.34 -4.49 3.45
C LEU A 125 8.56 -5.16 4.10
N ARG A 126 9.78 -4.79 3.69
CA ARG A 126 11.03 -5.30 4.30
C ARG A 126 11.16 -4.97 5.78
N ASN A 127 10.52 -3.91 6.23
CA ASN A 127 10.51 -3.49 7.63
C ASN A 127 9.29 -3.97 8.41
N GLY A 128 8.42 -4.79 7.78
CA GLY A 128 7.24 -5.39 8.39
C GLY A 128 6.09 -4.40 8.60
N GLY A 129 6.05 -3.31 7.81
CA GLY A 129 4.91 -2.41 7.67
C GLY A 129 4.00 -2.83 6.51
N CYS A 130 2.90 -2.12 6.33
CA CYS A 130 2.03 -2.19 5.16
C CYS A 130 1.28 -0.87 5.02
N ILE A 131 0.82 -0.58 3.82
CA ILE A 131 0.01 0.60 3.50
C ILE A 131 -1.27 0.24 2.77
N ASP A 132 -1.41 -1.00 2.33
CA ASP A 132 -2.56 -1.49 1.60
C ASP A 132 -3.17 -2.74 2.24
N GLY A 133 -4.49 -2.90 2.11
CA GLY A 133 -5.22 -4.03 2.66
C GLY A 133 -4.85 -5.37 2.02
N SER A 134 -4.47 -5.37 0.74
CA SER A 134 -3.99 -6.58 0.06
C SER A 134 -2.69 -7.11 0.68
N GLU A 135 -1.81 -6.22 1.16
CA GLU A 135 -0.58 -6.60 1.87
C GLU A 135 -0.89 -7.26 3.21
N ILE A 136 -1.86 -6.72 3.96
CA ILE A 136 -2.32 -7.34 5.22
C ILE A 136 -2.92 -8.71 4.94
N PHE A 137 -3.79 -8.80 3.92
CA PHE A 137 -4.39 -10.07 3.51
C PHE A 137 -3.33 -11.10 3.14
N ALA A 138 -2.34 -10.73 2.32
CA ALA A 138 -1.25 -11.62 1.94
C ALA A 138 -0.44 -12.08 3.15
N ASN A 139 -0.13 -11.19 4.10
CA ASN A 139 0.54 -11.54 5.35
C ASN A 139 -0.28 -12.53 6.20
N ILE A 140 -1.59 -12.34 6.31
CA ILE A 140 -2.49 -13.25 7.02
C ILE A 140 -2.46 -14.65 6.37
N VAL A 141 -2.57 -14.72 5.05
CA VAL A 141 -2.56 -15.99 4.31
C VAL A 141 -1.23 -16.71 4.49
N VAL A 142 -0.10 -16.00 4.34
CA VAL A 142 1.24 -16.58 4.56
C VAL A 142 1.36 -17.11 5.99
N HIS A 143 0.93 -16.34 6.98
CA HIS A 143 0.97 -16.74 8.39
C HIS A 143 0.14 -18.00 8.66
N GLN A 144 -1.06 -18.10 8.07
CA GLN A 144 -1.91 -19.29 8.21
C GLN A 144 -1.31 -20.52 7.52
N ILE A 145 -0.73 -20.36 6.33
CA ILE A 145 -0.08 -21.45 5.61
C ILE A 145 1.13 -21.94 6.41
N TYR A 146 1.96 -21.02 6.94
CA TYR A 146 3.09 -21.36 7.78
C TYR A 146 2.66 -22.16 9.02
N ASN A 147 1.62 -21.73 9.72
CA ASN A 147 1.10 -22.44 10.91
C ASN A 147 0.57 -23.84 10.59
N LYS A 148 0.07 -24.08 9.37
CA LYS A 148 -0.48 -25.37 8.96
C LYS A 148 0.56 -26.32 8.36
N THR A 149 1.51 -25.79 7.58
CA THR A 149 2.42 -26.60 6.76
C THR A 149 3.88 -26.49 7.19
N GLY A 150 4.24 -25.51 8.03
CA GLY A 150 5.63 -25.21 8.40
C GLY A 150 6.49 -24.67 7.24
N LYS A 151 5.89 -24.37 6.07
CA LYS A 151 6.59 -23.86 4.90
C LYS A 151 6.43 -22.35 4.78
N ASP A 152 7.55 -21.66 4.54
CA ASP A 152 7.56 -20.23 4.25
C ASP A 152 7.27 -19.98 2.76
N TYR A 153 6.23 -19.22 2.49
CA TYR A 153 5.91 -18.72 1.16
C TYR A 153 6.16 -17.22 1.08
N SER A 154 6.66 -16.78 -0.08
CA SER A 154 6.85 -15.33 -0.30
C SER A 154 5.49 -14.63 -0.40
N ILE A 155 5.34 -13.54 0.34
CA ILE A 155 4.18 -12.64 0.30
C ILE A 155 3.88 -12.20 -1.14
N SER A 156 4.93 -12.02 -1.96
CA SER A 156 4.82 -11.56 -3.35
C SER A 156 3.96 -12.46 -4.22
N TYR A 157 4.01 -13.79 -4.06
CA TYR A 157 3.17 -14.69 -4.86
C TYR A 157 1.68 -14.53 -4.56
N ILE A 158 1.35 -14.31 -3.29
CA ILE A 158 -0.03 -14.11 -2.87
C ILE A 158 -0.53 -12.75 -3.32
N LEU A 159 0.31 -11.72 -3.24
CA LEU A 159 -0.01 -10.38 -3.75
C LEU A 159 -0.26 -10.40 -5.27
N ILE A 160 0.59 -11.07 -6.04
CA ILE A 160 0.39 -11.20 -7.50
C ILE A 160 -0.94 -11.89 -7.80
N GLY A 161 -1.24 -13.00 -7.12
CA GLY A 161 -2.49 -13.71 -7.30
C GLY A 161 -3.72 -12.88 -6.93
N PHE A 162 -3.68 -12.18 -5.79
CA PHE A 162 -4.76 -11.29 -5.36
C PHE A 162 -4.98 -10.14 -6.34
N ASN A 163 -3.90 -9.48 -6.76
CA ASN A 163 -3.98 -8.38 -7.70
C ASN A 163 -4.50 -8.81 -9.07
N LEU A 164 -4.11 -9.98 -9.55
CA LEU A 164 -4.63 -10.54 -10.80
C LEU A 164 -6.16 -10.72 -10.73
N ILE A 165 -6.68 -11.25 -9.61
CA ILE A 165 -8.11 -11.41 -9.40
C ILE A 165 -8.82 -10.06 -9.38
N VAL A 166 -8.26 -9.07 -8.68
CA VAL A 166 -8.84 -7.71 -8.62
C VAL A 166 -8.86 -7.08 -10.01
N TYR A 167 -7.76 -7.16 -10.77
CA TYR A 167 -7.70 -6.62 -12.14
C TYR A 167 -8.71 -7.29 -13.07
N LEU A 168 -8.82 -8.62 -13.04
CA LEU A 168 -9.81 -9.34 -13.87
C LEU A 168 -11.25 -8.98 -13.47
N SER A 169 -11.51 -8.74 -12.19
CA SER A 169 -12.80 -8.27 -11.71
C SER A 169 -13.13 -6.85 -12.19
N LEU A 170 -12.12 -5.95 -12.20
CA LEU A 170 -12.30 -4.56 -12.66
C LEU A 170 -12.50 -4.44 -14.17
N ILE A 171 -11.94 -5.34 -14.98
CA ILE A 171 -12.13 -5.37 -16.44
C ILE A 171 -13.57 -5.78 -16.80
N HIS A 172 -14.26 -6.48 -15.90
CA HIS A 172 -15.64 -6.97 -16.13
C HIS A 172 -16.73 -5.98 -15.70
N ILE A 173 -16.37 -4.85 -15.08
CA ILE A 173 -17.28 -3.76 -14.67
C ILE A 173 -17.18 -2.61 -15.66
#